data_5ca91e53228ccb8ab9497dda30ef8fbf
#
_entry.id   5ca91e53228ccb8ab9497dda30ef8fbf
#
_cell.length_a   1.000
_cell.length_b   1.000
_cell.length_c   1.000
_cell.angle_alpha   90.00
_cell.angle_beta   90.00
_cell.angle_gamma   90.00
#
_symmetry.space_group_name_H-M   'P 1'
#
loop_
_entity.id
_entity.type
_entity.pdbx_description
1 polymer ?
#
loop_
_entity_poly.entity_id
_entity_poly.type
_entity_poly.pdbx_seq_one_letter_code
_entity_poly.pdbx_strand_id
1 'polypeptide(L)'
;MKKLTVVQVCFIALSAVINIIGGNLALVLRLPIYLDSIGTFLASALLGPVGGVLAGVVSGVISGITTDIYSLYFIPVQIVTGVASRPLFRTTLLKKWNIFLGAFCVSIAGTIISACITAYVFGGVTSSGSVSYTHLRAHETCADIV
;
A
#
# COMPACT_ATOMS: atom_id res chain seq x y z
N MET A 1 -7.97 -10.49 24.78
CA MET A 1 -7.49 -9.35 23.96
C MET A 1 -6.47 -8.61 24.79
N LYS A 2 -5.20 -8.53 24.33
CA LYS A 2 -4.17 -7.74 25.02
C LYS A 2 -4.52 -6.26 24.86
N LYS A 3 -4.65 -5.54 25.96
CA LYS A 3 -4.87 -4.09 25.94
C LYS A 3 -3.67 -3.42 25.28
N LEU A 4 -3.90 -2.58 24.29
CA LEU A 4 -2.85 -1.79 23.67
C LEU A 4 -2.32 -0.79 24.69
N THR A 5 -1.01 -0.76 24.86
CA THR A 5 -0.36 0.23 25.72
C THR A 5 -0.37 1.60 25.00
N VAL A 6 -0.40 2.68 25.76
CA VAL A 6 -0.38 4.06 25.20
C VAL A 6 0.78 4.24 24.21
N VAL A 7 1.95 3.70 24.54
CA VAL A 7 3.12 3.73 23.66
C VAL A 7 2.86 3.03 22.32
N GLN A 8 2.17 1.89 22.34
CA GLN A 8 1.81 1.18 21.11
C GLN A 8 0.86 1.99 20.24
N VAL A 9 -0.11 2.66 20.85
CA VAL A 9 -1.04 3.56 20.13
C VAL A 9 -0.28 4.72 19.49
N CYS A 10 0.68 5.32 20.19
CA CYS A 10 1.53 6.38 19.64
C CYS A 10 2.36 5.89 18.43
N PHE A 11 2.92 4.69 18.50
CA PHE A 11 3.65 4.10 17.37
C PHE A 11 2.76 3.81 16.17
N ILE A 12 1.53 3.32 16.39
CA ILE A 12 0.54 3.10 15.34
C ILE A 12 0.18 4.42 14.66
N ALA A 13 -0.08 5.47 15.46
CA ALA A 13 -0.39 6.80 14.94
C ALA A 13 0.77 7.39 14.12
N LEU A 14 1.99 7.30 14.63
CA LEU A 14 3.19 7.75 13.91
C LEU A 14 3.37 7.00 12.59
N SER A 15 3.18 5.68 12.60
CA SER A 15 3.27 4.86 11.40
C SER A 15 2.18 5.20 10.37
N ALA A 16 0.96 5.51 10.83
CA ALA A 16 -0.12 5.96 9.95
C ALA A 16 0.21 7.32 9.31
N VAL A 17 0.80 8.25 10.07
CA VAL A 17 1.26 9.54 9.53
C VAL A 17 2.34 9.36 8.46
N ILE A 18 3.30 8.46 8.68
CA ILE A 18 4.35 8.13 7.68
C ILE A 18 3.70 7.59 6.39
N ASN A 19 2.71 6.72 6.50
CA ASN A 19 1.97 6.21 5.34
C ASN A 19 1.27 7.33 4.56
N ILE A 20 0.56 8.21 5.26
CA ILE A 20 -0.17 9.33 4.64
C ILE A 20 0.80 10.27 3.93
N ILE A 21 1.91 10.63 4.57
CA ILE A 21 2.94 11.50 3.97
C ILE A 21 3.57 10.79 2.76
N GLY A 22 3.92 9.51 2.90
CA GLY A 22 4.52 8.72 1.81
C GLY A 22 3.58 8.59 0.60
N GLY A 23 2.29 8.32 0.84
CA GLY A 23 1.27 8.25 -0.21
C GLY A 23 1.09 9.58 -0.93
N ASN A 24 0.94 10.68 -0.18
CA ASN A 24 0.82 12.02 -0.77
C ASN A 24 2.08 12.43 -1.55
N LEU A 25 3.26 12.13 -1.04
CA LEU A 25 4.52 12.41 -1.73
C LEU A 25 4.61 11.63 -3.06
N ALA A 26 4.22 10.36 -3.06
CA ALA A 26 4.17 9.55 -4.27
C ALA A 26 3.18 10.11 -5.31
N LEU A 27 2.02 10.59 -4.88
CA LEU A 27 1.03 11.23 -5.75
C LEU A 27 1.56 12.54 -6.36
N VAL A 28 2.15 13.42 -5.54
CA VAL A 28 2.70 14.71 -5.99
C VAL A 28 3.84 14.51 -6.98
N LEU A 29 4.73 13.57 -6.71
CA LEU A 29 5.87 13.24 -7.58
C LEU A 29 5.48 12.34 -8.75
N ARG A 30 4.21 11.90 -8.85
CA ARG A 30 3.72 10.95 -9.87
C ARG A 30 4.58 9.69 -9.97
N LEU A 31 5.06 9.20 -8.82
CA LEU A 31 5.89 8.01 -8.79
C LEU A 31 5.01 6.75 -9.01
N PRO A 32 5.45 5.80 -9.83
CA PRO A 32 4.77 4.52 -10.00
C PRO A 32 5.04 3.56 -8.82
N ILE A 33 5.27 4.10 -7.63
CA ILE A 33 5.65 3.35 -6.43
C ILE A 33 4.69 3.78 -5.30
N TYR A 34 4.06 2.80 -4.66
CA TYR A 34 3.24 3.04 -3.48
C TYR A 34 4.15 3.13 -2.24
N LEU A 35 4.35 4.34 -1.72
CA LEU A 35 5.13 4.60 -0.50
C LEU A 35 4.28 4.56 0.77
N ASP A 36 2.98 4.34 0.64
CA ASP A 36 2.00 4.31 1.73
C ASP A 36 2.09 3.05 2.62
N SER A 37 2.90 2.07 2.25
CA SER A 37 3.07 0.83 3.02
C SER A 37 4.26 0.83 3.97
N ILE A 38 5.14 1.85 3.90
CA ILE A 38 6.35 1.92 4.73
C ILE A 38 6.01 1.93 6.23
N GLY A 39 5.03 2.74 6.63
CA GLY A 39 4.60 2.79 8.02
C GLY A 39 3.91 1.49 8.46
N THR A 40 3.17 0.83 7.57
CA THR A 40 2.57 -0.48 7.84
C THR A 40 3.63 -1.53 8.14
N PHE A 41 4.71 -1.57 7.35
CA PHE A 41 5.87 -2.44 7.61
C PHE A 41 6.56 -2.09 8.94
N LEU A 42 6.79 -0.81 9.20
CA LEU A 42 7.41 -0.34 10.45
C LEU A 42 6.58 -0.73 11.67
N ALA A 43 5.28 -0.47 11.65
CA ALA A 43 4.37 -0.86 12.72
C ALA A 43 4.32 -2.38 12.92
N SER A 44 4.33 -3.14 11.82
CA SER A 44 4.35 -4.60 11.88
C SER A 44 5.66 -5.15 12.44
N ALA A 45 6.79 -4.52 12.14
CA ALA A 45 8.10 -4.89 12.65
C ALA A 45 8.20 -4.66 14.17
N LEU A 46 7.70 -3.51 14.67
CA LEU A 46 7.82 -3.09 16.07
C LEU A 46 6.74 -3.68 16.97
N LEU A 47 5.50 -3.72 16.50
CA LEU A 47 4.32 -4.07 17.31
C LEU A 47 3.71 -5.41 16.90
N GLY A 48 4.20 -5.99 15.83
CA GLY A 48 3.64 -7.22 15.24
C GLY A 48 2.49 -6.94 14.26
N PRO A 49 1.86 -7.99 13.72
CA PRO A 49 0.91 -7.88 12.61
C PRO A 49 -0.34 -7.04 12.96
N VAL A 50 -0.78 -7.10 14.20
CA VAL A 50 -1.94 -6.30 14.66
C VAL A 50 -1.61 -4.81 14.58
N GLY A 51 -0.40 -4.41 15.00
CA GLY A 51 0.06 -3.02 14.88
C GLY A 51 0.15 -2.56 13.42
N GLY A 52 0.69 -3.41 12.54
CA GLY A 52 0.78 -3.12 11.10
C GLY A 52 -0.59 -2.98 10.45
N VAL A 53 -1.51 -3.91 10.73
CA VAL A 53 -2.88 -3.85 10.21
C VAL A 53 -3.60 -2.58 10.69
N LEU A 54 -3.51 -2.26 11.99
CA LEU A 54 -4.14 -1.05 12.53
C LEU A 54 -3.56 0.22 11.90
N ALA A 55 -2.23 0.33 11.77
CA ALA A 55 -1.60 1.47 11.12
C ALA A 55 -2.04 1.60 9.65
N GLY A 56 -2.08 0.49 8.91
CA GLY A 56 -2.52 0.47 7.51
C GLY A 56 -3.99 0.85 7.34
N VAL A 57 -4.89 0.30 8.18
CA VAL A 57 -6.32 0.63 8.12
C VAL A 57 -6.56 2.10 8.48
N VAL A 58 -5.94 2.58 9.56
CA VAL A 58 -6.09 3.99 9.98
C VAL A 58 -5.58 4.93 8.90
N SER A 59 -4.40 4.68 8.34
CA SER A 59 -3.87 5.52 7.25
C SER A 59 -4.75 5.45 6.00
N GLY A 60 -5.23 4.28 5.61
CA GLY A 60 -6.12 4.11 4.45
C GLY A 60 -7.45 4.83 4.60
N VAL A 61 -8.06 4.78 5.79
CA VAL A 61 -9.31 5.50 6.08
C VAL A 61 -9.09 7.01 6.06
N ILE A 62 -8.04 7.50 6.72
CA ILE A 62 -7.73 8.94 6.75
C ILE A 62 -7.42 9.45 5.34
N SER A 63 -6.55 8.75 4.59
CA SER A 63 -6.24 9.12 3.20
C SER A 63 -7.48 9.07 2.30
N GLY A 64 -8.35 8.07 2.49
CA GLY A 64 -9.58 7.94 1.74
C GLY A 64 -10.57 9.08 1.95
N ILE A 65 -10.57 9.67 3.14
CA ILE A 65 -11.45 10.82 3.47
C ILE A 65 -10.81 12.15 3.06
N THR A 66 -9.48 12.28 3.18
CA THR A 66 -8.78 13.58 3.05
C THR A 66 -8.18 13.81 1.67
N THR A 67 -7.66 12.78 1.03
CA THR A 67 -6.86 12.91 -0.19
C THR A 67 -7.56 12.30 -1.39
N ASP A 68 -7.92 11.03 -1.30
CA ASP A 68 -8.44 10.27 -2.44
C ASP A 68 -9.31 9.11 -1.96
N ILE A 69 -10.59 9.14 -2.31
CA ILE A 69 -11.57 8.11 -1.97
C ILE A 69 -11.11 6.71 -2.45
N TYR A 70 -10.28 6.65 -3.48
CA TYR A 70 -9.73 5.40 -4.00
C TYR A 70 -8.83 4.68 -3.00
N SER A 71 -8.21 5.39 -2.06
CA SER A 71 -7.39 4.81 -0.99
C SER A 71 -8.18 3.84 -0.10
N LEU A 72 -9.51 4.00 0.01
CA LEU A 72 -10.38 3.07 0.74
C LEU A 72 -10.40 1.67 0.11
N TYR A 73 -10.36 1.59 -1.21
CA TYR A 73 -10.35 0.31 -1.93
C TYR A 73 -9.02 -0.45 -1.75
N PHE A 74 -7.95 0.23 -1.35
CA PHE A 74 -6.65 -0.38 -1.08
C PHE A 74 -6.43 -0.78 0.38
N ILE A 75 -7.41 -0.55 1.28
CA ILE A 75 -7.35 -1.04 2.68
C ILE A 75 -7.08 -2.55 2.75
N PRO A 76 -7.72 -3.44 1.95
CA PRO A 76 -7.41 -4.86 1.97
C PRO A 76 -5.94 -5.17 1.67
N VAL A 77 -5.30 -4.40 0.80
CA VAL A 77 -3.87 -4.55 0.49
C VAL A 77 -3.03 -4.25 1.74
N GLN A 78 -3.38 -3.19 2.48
CA GLN A 78 -2.70 -2.82 3.73
C GLN A 78 -2.86 -3.90 4.82
N ILE A 79 -4.04 -4.51 4.91
CA ILE A 79 -4.30 -5.62 5.85
C ILE A 79 -3.41 -6.82 5.49
N VAL A 80 -3.40 -7.22 4.22
CA VAL A 80 -2.58 -8.35 3.77
C VAL A 80 -1.10 -8.06 3.98
N THR A 81 -0.63 -6.87 3.68
CA THR A 81 0.75 -6.44 3.91
C THR A 81 1.11 -6.49 5.38
N GLY A 82 0.23 -5.99 6.27
CA GLY A 82 0.42 -6.03 7.72
C GLY A 82 0.49 -7.46 8.29
N VAL A 83 -0.34 -8.37 7.78
CA VAL A 83 -0.34 -9.78 8.19
C VAL A 83 0.84 -10.53 7.60
N ALA A 84 1.11 -10.35 6.31
CA ALA A 84 2.18 -11.05 5.59
C ALA A 84 3.59 -10.66 6.06
N SER A 85 3.75 -9.49 6.65
CA SER A 85 5.04 -9.06 7.22
C SER A 85 5.41 -9.82 8.51
N ARG A 86 4.44 -10.43 9.21
CA ARG A 86 4.71 -11.19 10.45
C ARG A 86 5.68 -12.38 10.29
N PRO A 87 5.46 -13.32 9.35
CA PRO A 87 6.41 -14.43 9.16
C PRO A 87 7.78 -13.92 8.75
N LEU A 88 7.84 -12.79 8.05
CA LEU A 88 9.06 -12.17 7.62
C LEU A 88 9.96 -11.76 8.77
N PHE A 89 9.36 -11.10 9.78
CA PHE A 89 10.09 -10.62 10.97
C PHE A 89 10.33 -11.70 12.02
N ARG A 90 9.58 -12.82 11.96
CA ARG A 90 9.68 -13.91 12.93
C ARG A 90 10.61 -15.06 12.50
N THR A 91 10.79 -15.21 11.21
CA THR A 91 11.64 -16.26 10.66
C THR A 91 13.08 -15.75 10.57
N THR A 92 14.06 -16.63 10.78
CA THR A 92 15.51 -16.37 10.66
C THR A 92 15.93 -15.83 9.27
N LEU A 93 14.97 -15.55 8.39
CA LEU A 93 15.13 -14.94 7.09
C LEU A 93 15.62 -13.48 7.16
N LEU A 94 15.55 -12.84 8.34
CA LEU A 94 16.10 -11.49 8.58
C LEU A 94 17.63 -11.45 8.70
N LYS A 95 18.32 -12.59 8.56
CA LYS A 95 19.75 -12.63 8.58
C LYS A 95 20.34 -12.13 7.27
N LYS A 96 20.73 -10.87 7.27
CA LYS A 96 21.57 -10.14 6.30
C LYS A 96 21.09 -10.00 4.85
N TRP A 97 20.82 -11.05 4.10
CA TRP A 97 20.43 -11.01 2.67
C TRP A 97 18.97 -11.39 2.41
N ASN A 98 18.39 -12.14 3.32
CA ASN A 98 17.03 -12.65 3.15
C ASN A 98 15.93 -11.61 3.44
N ILE A 99 16.27 -10.43 3.99
CA ILE A 99 15.34 -9.30 4.17
C ILE A 99 14.78 -8.87 2.81
N PHE A 100 15.64 -8.76 1.80
CA PHE A 100 15.22 -8.38 0.45
C PHE A 100 14.27 -9.42 -0.17
N LEU A 101 14.58 -10.70 0.03
CA LEU A 101 13.74 -11.78 -0.50
C LEU A 101 12.37 -11.80 0.18
N GLY A 102 12.34 -11.60 1.49
CA GLY A 102 11.11 -11.53 2.24
C GLY A 102 10.27 -10.29 1.91
N ALA A 103 10.87 -9.11 1.81
CA ALA A 103 10.20 -7.90 1.35
C ALA A 103 9.66 -8.07 -0.08
N PHE A 104 10.41 -8.73 -0.95
CA PHE A 104 10.00 -9.03 -2.31
C PHE A 104 8.79 -9.95 -2.36
N CYS A 105 8.74 -11.02 -1.55
CA CYS A 105 7.57 -11.92 -1.46
C CYS A 105 6.31 -11.18 -0.98
N VAL A 106 6.43 -10.32 0.03
CA VAL A 106 5.28 -9.54 0.53
C VAL A 106 4.84 -8.50 -0.51
N SER A 107 5.79 -7.87 -1.20
CA SER A 107 5.49 -6.92 -2.28
C SER A 107 4.76 -7.60 -3.43
N ILE A 108 5.16 -8.80 -3.84
CA ILE A 108 4.45 -9.57 -4.88
C ILE A 108 3.02 -9.87 -4.45
N ALA A 109 2.82 -10.36 -3.22
CA ALA A 109 1.48 -10.64 -2.71
C ALA A 109 0.60 -9.38 -2.67
N GLY A 110 1.14 -8.26 -2.20
CA GLY A 110 0.46 -6.96 -2.19
C GLY A 110 0.14 -6.47 -3.60
N THR A 111 1.08 -6.61 -4.54
CA THR A 111 0.90 -6.18 -5.94
C THR A 111 -0.17 -7.01 -6.65
N ILE A 112 -0.23 -8.32 -6.43
CA ILE A 112 -1.27 -9.18 -7.02
C ILE A 112 -2.66 -8.74 -6.55
N ILE A 113 -2.83 -8.51 -5.25
CA ILE A 113 -4.11 -8.07 -4.67
C ILE A 113 -4.46 -6.66 -5.17
N SER A 114 -3.50 -5.75 -5.20
CA SER A 114 -3.67 -4.40 -5.74
C SER A 114 -4.07 -4.44 -7.22
N ALA A 115 -3.44 -5.28 -8.03
CA ALA A 115 -3.77 -5.46 -9.43
C ALA A 115 -5.18 -6.03 -9.62
N CYS A 116 -5.60 -7.00 -8.80
CA CYS A 116 -6.96 -7.53 -8.82
C CYS A 116 -8.00 -6.46 -8.47
N ILE A 117 -7.75 -5.66 -7.42
CA ILE A 117 -8.65 -4.57 -7.03
C ILE A 117 -8.72 -3.52 -8.15
N THR A 118 -7.58 -3.15 -8.71
CA THR A 118 -7.49 -2.19 -9.82
C THR A 118 -8.26 -2.69 -11.05
N ALA A 119 -8.08 -3.93 -11.42
CA ALA A 119 -8.78 -4.51 -12.57
C ALA A 119 -10.30 -4.57 -12.35
N TYR A 120 -10.73 -4.90 -11.13
CA TYR A 120 -12.15 -5.10 -10.82
C TYR A 120 -12.90 -3.79 -10.57
N VAL A 121 -12.28 -2.86 -9.83
CA VAL A 121 -12.93 -1.59 -9.43
C VAL A 121 -12.75 -0.49 -10.48
N PHE A 122 -11.60 -0.46 -11.14
CA PHE A 122 -11.24 0.63 -12.06
C PHE A 122 -11.18 0.20 -13.53
N GLY A 123 -11.57 -1.06 -13.86
CA GLY A 123 -11.45 -1.56 -15.22
C GLY A 123 -10.00 -1.51 -15.77
N GLY A 124 -9.02 -1.58 -14.89
CA GLY A 124 -7.60 -1.53 -15.25
C GLY A 124 -7.00 -0.12 -15.35
N VAL A 125 -7.78 0.93 -15.09
CA VAL A 125 -7.29 2.33 -15.18
C VAL A 125 -6.89 2.81 -13.78
N THR A 126 -5.60 2.88 -13.51
CA THR A 126 -5.06 3.56 -12.32
C THR A 126 -4.48 4.93 -12.71
N SER A 127 -4.34 5.80 -11.71
CA SER A 127 -3.73 7.13 -11.89
C SER A 127 -2.31 7.08 -12.49
N SER A 128 -1.58 5.98 -12.27
CA SER A 128 -0.29 5.72 -12.92
C SER A 128 -0.42 5.02 -14.29
N GLY A 129 -1.55 4.36 -14.57
CA GLY A 129 -1.84 3.68 -15.84
C GLY A 129 -2.53 4.56 -16.87
N SER A 130 -3.07 5.72 -16.46
CA SER A 130 -3.79 6.63 -17.35
C SER A 130 -2.97 7.13 -18.54
N VAL A 131 -1.64 7.16 -18.39
CA VAL A 131 -0.71 7.58 -19.48
C VAL A 131 -0.68 6.56 -20.62
N SER A 132 -0.79 5.27 -20.34
CA SER A 132 -0.76 4.23 -21.38
C SER A 132 -2.07 4.18 -22.19
N TYR A 133 -3.21 4.41 -21.52
CA TYR A 133 -4.51 4.35 -22.19
C TYR A 133 -4.85 5.62 -22.98
N THR A 134 -4.36 6.79 -22.59
CA THR A 134 -4.49 8.00 -23.40
C THR A 134 -3.75 7.89 -24.71
N HIS A 135 -2.61 7.18 -24.75
CA HIS A 135 -1.88 6.94 -26.01
C HIS A 135 -2.62 5.96 -26.93
N LEU A 136 -3.23 4.91 -26.41
CA LEU A 136 -4.02 3.97 -27.20
C LEU A 136 -5.31 4.61 -27.73
N ARG A 137 -6.01 5.38 -26.89
CA ARG A 137 -7.24 6.06 -27.28
C ARG A 137 -6.99 7.20 -28.28
N ALA A 138 -5.84 7.88 -28.23
CA ALA A 138 -5.45 8.86 -29.23
C ALA A 138 -5.21 8.22 -30.62
N HIS A 139 -4.78 6.97 -30.67
CA HIS A 139 -4.65 6.21 -31.91
C HIS A 139 -5.99 5.77 -32.50
N GLU A 140 -6.97 5.40 -31.66
CA GLU A 140 -8.30 5.03 -32.13
C GLU A 140 -9.08 6.24 -32.67
N THR A 141 -8.99 7.40 -32.01
CA THR A 141 -9.65 8.63 -32.52
C THR A 141 -9.03 9.17 -33.80
N CYS A 142 -7.77 8.88 -34.11
CA CYS A 142 -7.18 9.21 -35.40
C CYS A 142 -7.63 8.27 -36.53
N ALA A 143 -8.02 7.04 -36.23
CA ALA A 143 -8.49 6.07 -37.21
C ALA A 143 -9.95 6.31 -37.63
N ASP A 144 -10.76 6.97 -36.79
CA ASP A 144 -12.17 7.26 -37.06
C ASP A 144 -12.41 8.56 -37.84
N ILE A 145 -11.35 9.29 -38.24
CA ILE A 145 -11.44 10.57 -38.98
C ILE A 145 -11.03 10.38 -40.46
N VAL A 146 -10.72 9.19 -40.90
CA VAL A 146 -10.51 8.84 -42.33
C VAL A 146 -11.67 7.96 -42.83
#